data_3afddc313b4b4521bb2f3c5494e5acb7
#
_entry.id   3afddc313b4b4521bb2f3c5494e5acb7
#
_cell.length_a   1.000
_cell.length_b   1.000
_cell.length_c   1.000
_cell.angle_alpha   90.00
_cell.angle_beta   90.00
_cell.angle_gamma   90.00
#
_symmetry.space_group_name_H-M   'P 1'
#
loop_
_entity.id
_entity.type
_entity.pdbx_description
1 polymer ?
#
loop_
_entity_poly.entity_id
_entity_poly.type
_entity_poly.pdbx_seq_one_letter_code
_entity_poly.pdbx_strand_id
1 'polypeptide(L)'
;MQLRNLVDPKSTVVVTMEVQEGIIGESSAFIDLHQAAISSGVLSKGPQLCQAARRMGIPVIHATAVNRIDSRGTVTNCRMLAASKEMHGRGSG
;
A
#
# COMPACT_ATOMS: atom_id res chain seq x y z
N MET A 1 30.11 -3.57 3.21
CA MET A 1 29.36 -3.55 1.93
C MET A 1 28.62 -2.23 1.82
N GLN A 2 28.76 -1.56 0.70
CA GLN A 2 28.04 -0.29 0.48
C GLN A 2 26.64 -0.58 -0.04
N LEU A 3 25.69 0.25 0.36
CA LEU A 3 24.29 0.10 -0.03
C LEU A 3 24.12 0.06 -1.56
N ARG A 4 24.85 0.90 -2.28
CA ARG A 4 24.77 0.94 -3.75
C ARG A 4 25.13 -0.37 -4.42
N ASN A 5 25.87 -1.24 -3.73
CA ASN A 5 26.24 -2.56 -4.26
C ASN A 5 25.07 -3.54 -4.14
N LEU A 6 24.10 -3.23 -3.27
CA LEU A 6 22.88 -4.04 -3.09
C LEU A 6 21.75 -3.60 -4.01
N VAL A 7 21.80 -2.38 -4.53
CA VAL A 7 20.73 -1.80 -5.33
C VAL A 7 21.22 -1.61 -6.76
N ASP A 8 21.19 -2.70 -7.52
CA ASP A 8 21.51 -2.68 -8.96
C ASP A 8 20.19 -2.57 -9.73
N PRO A 9 20.02 -1.57 -10.61
CA PRO A 9 18.80 -1.45 -11.41
C PRO A 9 18.41 -2.71 -12.18
N LYS A 10 19.39 -3.51 -12.56
CA LYS A 10 19.14 -4.75 -13.32
C LYS A 10 18.56 -5.88 -12.47
N SER A 11 18.71 -5.80 -11.15
CA SER A 11 18.28 -6.84 -10.23
C SER A 11 17.42 -6.30 -9.09
N THR A 12 16.85 -5.12 -9.27
CA THR A 12 16.06 -4.44 -8.23
C THR A 12 14.64 -4.21 -8.73
N VAL A 13 13.69 -4.31 -7.81
CA VAL A 13 12.29 -3.96 -8.05
C VAL A 13 11.78 -3.15 -6.86
N VAL A 14 10.93 -2.19 -7.13
CA VAL A 14 10.23 -1.44 -6.08
C VAL A 14 8.84 -2.03 -5.91
N VAL A 15 8.51 -2.42 -4.69
CA VAL A 15 7.17 -2.94 -4.36
C VAL A 15 6.51 -1.99 -3.38
N THR A 16 5.33 -1.50 -3.72
CA THR A 16 4.49 -0.80 -2.76
C THR A 16 3.45 -1.78 -2.22
N MET A 17 3.20 -1.75 -0.92
CA MET A 17 2.25 -2.66 -0.29
C MET A 17 1.13 -1.84 0.35
N GLU A 18 -0.09 -2.02 -0.15
CA GLU A 18 -1.28 -1.36 0.39
C GLU A 18 -1.19 0.17 0.40
N VAL A 19 -0.38 0.74 -0.50
CA VAL A 19 -0.30 2.19 -0.68
C VAL A 19 -1.42 2.58 -1.63
N GLN A 20 -2.62 2.67 -1.11
CA GLN A 20 -3.84 2.88 -1.88
C GLN A 20 -4.81 3.76 -1.10
N GLU A 21 -5.71 4.40 -1.81
CA GLU A 21 -6.64 5.38 -1.25
C GLU A 21 -7.46 4.81 -0.08
N GLY A 22 -7.98 3.59 -0.22
CA GLY A 22 -8.81 2.97 0.81
C GLY A 22 -8.07 2.54 2.07
N ILE A 23 -6.74 2.55 2.06
CA ILE A 23 -5.91 2.14 3.20
C ILE A 23 -5.26 3.36 3.86
N ILE A 24 -4.59 4.21 3.09
CA ILE A 24 -3.82 5.35 3.63
C ILE A 24 -4.34 6.71 3.16
N GLY A 25 -5.28 6.76 2.23
CA GLY A 25 -5.84 7.99 1.72
C GLY A 25 -7.00 8.51 2.56
N GLU A 26 -7.66 9.54 2.07
CA GLU A 26 -8.79 10.18 2.76
C GLU A 26 -9.98 9.23 2.95
N SER A 27 -10.12 8.25 2.07
CA SER A 27 -11.20 7.26 2.14
C SER A 27 -10.91 6.13 3.12
N SER A 28 -9.77 6.15 3.80
CA SER A 28 -9.39 5.07 4.72
C SER A 28 -10.35 4.98 5.90
N ALA A 29 -10.73 3.74 6.25
CA ALA A 29 -11.46 3.47 7.48
C ALA A 29 -10.53 3.55 8.71
N PHE A 30 -9.21 3.59 8.50
CA PHE A 30 -8.21 3.66 9.54
C PHE A 30 -7.61 5.06 9.58
N ILE A 31 -8.29 5.98 10.32
CA ILE A 31 -7.90 7.39 10.33
C ILE A 31 -6.46 7.60 10.81
N ASP A 32 -5.99 6.76 11.74
CA ASP A 32 -4.64 6.88 12.26
C ASP A 32 -3.59 6.55 11.20
N LEU A 33 -3.88 5.58 10.32
CA LEU A 33 -3.01 5.26 9.18
C LEU A 33 -2.96 6.40 8.19
N HIS A 34 -4.11 7.02 7.89
CA HIS A 34 -4.15 8.17 7.00
C HIS A 34 -3.33 9.33 7.55
N GLN A 35 -3.49 9.63 8.84
CA GLN A 35 -2.75 10.72 9.49
C GLN A 35 -1.25 10.41 9.52
N ALA A 36 -0.86 9.17 9.78
CA ALA A 36 0.53 8.76 9.76
C ALA A 36 1.12 8.90 8.35
N ALA A 37 0.35 8.56 7.33
CA ALA A 37 0.79 8.71 5.94
C ALA A 37 1.04 10.17 5.60
N ILE A 38 0.19 11.09 6.05
CA ILE A 38 0.39 12.53 5.86
C ILE A 38 1.64 12.99 6.60
N SER A 39 1.75 12.64 7.90
CA SER A 39 2.83 13.11 8.76
C SER A 39 4.19 12.61 8.32
N SER A 40 4.27 11.40 7.80
CA SER A 40 5.53 10.80 7.36
C SER A 40 6.00 11.32 6.01
N GLY A 41 5.12 11.97 5.25
CA GLY A 41 5.42 12.44 3.91
C GLY A 41 5.36 11.35 2.84
N VAL A 42 4.86 10.16 3.15
CA VAL A 42 4.82 9.05 2.20
C VAL A 42 3.93 9.36 0.99
N LEU A 43 2.88 10.18 1.19
CA LEU A 43 1.96 10.54 0.11
C LEU A 43 2.62 11.38 -0.99
N SER A 44 3.68 12.13 -0.64
CA SER A 44 4.44 12.91 -1.62
C SER A 44 5.72 12.20 -2.06
N LYS A 45 6.42 11.57 -1.13
CA LYS A 45 7.70 10.90 -1.41
C LYS A 45 7.54 9.57 -2.12
N GLY A 46 6.44 8.85 -1.87
CA GLY A 46 6.18 7.58 -2.53
C GLY A 46 6.13 7.71 -4.05
N PRO A 47 5.29 8.60 -4.60
CA PRO A 47 5.26 8.83 -6.04
C PRO A 47 6.60 9.28 -6.62
N GLN A 48 7.35 10.11 -5.89
CA GLN A 48 8.69 10.54 -6.33
C GLN A 48 9.64 9.36 -6.46
N LEU A 49 9.62 8.44 -5.49
CA LEU A 49 10.43 7.23 -5.52
C LEU A 49 10.06 6.37 -6.73
N CYS A 50 8.77 6.17 -6.95
CA CYS A 50 8.29 5.36 -8.08
C CYS A 50 8.70 5.97 -9.42
N GLN A 51 8.59 7.30 -9.57
CA GLN A 51 9.00 7.99 -10.78
C GLN A 51 10.51 7.86 -11.01
N ALA A 52 11.30 8.03 -9.96
CA ALA A 52 12.75 7.87 -10.04
C ALA A 52 13.13 6.45 -10.45
N ALA A 53 12.46 5.45 -9.88
CA ALA A 53 12.70 4.06 -10.23
C ALA A 53 12.42 3.80 -11.72
N ARG A 54 11.29 4.29 -12.21
CA ARG A 54 10.91 4.13 -13.62
C ARG A 54 11.92 4.77 -14.56
N ARG A 55 12.44 5.95 -14.20
CA ARG A 55 13.47 6.63 -15.00
C ARG A 55 14.76 5.82 -15.08
N MET A 56 15.06 5.03 -14.05
CA MET A 56 16.23 4.17 -14.03
C MET A 56 15.98 2.79 -14.62
N GLY A 57 14.78 2.52 -15.11
CA GLY A 57 14.44 1.22 -15.63
C GLY A 57 14.13 0.17 -14.57
N ILE A 58 13.93 0.60 -13.32
CA ILE A 58 13.56 -0.30 -12.23
C ILE A 58 12.05 -0.52 -12.26
N PRO A 59 11.57 -1.77 -12.33
CA PRO A 59 10.14 -2.05 -12.31
C PRO A 59 9.50 -1.62 -10.99
N VAL A 60 8.26 -1.16 -11.06
CA VAL A 60 7.46 -0.81 -9.89
C VAL A 60 6.23 -1.71 -9.87
N ILE A 61 6.03 -2.41 -8.76
CA ILE A 61 4.91 -3.32 -8.56
C ILE A 61 4.06 -2.78 -7.41
N HIS A 62 2.76 -2.63 -7.64
CA HIS A 62 1.84 -2.22 -6.59
C HIS A 62 1.06 -3.42 -6.10
N ALA A 63 1.28 -3.80 -4.82
CA ALA A 63 0.54 -4.85 -4.16
C ALA A 63 -0.61 -4.20 -3.40
N THR A 64 -1.83 -4.44 -3.87
CA THR A 64 -3.02 -3.83 -3.29
C THR A 64 -3.86 -4.85 -2.54
N ALA A 65 -4.62 -4.40 -1.54
CA ALA A 65 -5.58 -5.22 -0.82
C ALA A 65 -6.97 -4.91 -1.35
N VAL A 66 -7.62 -5.92 -1.90
CA VAL A 66 -8.96 -5.78 -2.48
C VAL A 66 -9.81 -6.95 -2.01
N ASN A 67 -10.99 -6.64 -1.47
CA ASN A 67 -11.97 -7.64 -1.09
C ASN A 67 -13.04 -7.76 -2.17
N ARG A 68 -13.54 -8.99 -2.35
CA ARG A 68 -14.70 -9.19 -3.23
C ARG A 68 -15.92 -8.52 -2.60
N ILE A 69 -16.84 -8.06 -3.43
CA ILE A 69 -18.08 -7.44 -2.96
C ILE A 69 -18.84 -8.37 -2.01
N ASP A 70 -18.84 -9.67 -2.29
CA ASP A 70 -19.52 -10.68 -1.47
C ASP A 70 -18.67 -11.16 -0.30
N SER A 71 -17.46 -10.65 -0.13
CA SER A 71 -16.49 -11.01 0.90
C SER A 71 -16.06 -12.48 0.88
N ARG A 72 -16.34 -13.22 -0.18
CA ARG A 72 -15.93 -14.63 -0.28
C ARG A 72 -14.41 -14.71 -0.34
N GLY A 73 -13.87 -15.65 0.42
CA GLY A 73 -12.42 -15.82 0.54
C GLY A 73 -11.74 -14.85 1.51
N THR A 74 -12.50 -13.94 2.13
CA THR A 74 -11.94 -13.00 3.10
C THR A 74 -11.60 -13.74 4.39
N VAL A 75 -10.34 -13.60 4.82
CA VAL A 75 -9.85 -14.20 6.06
C VAL A 75 -10.18 -13.29 7.23
N THR A 76 -10.73 -13.88 8.30
CA THR A 76 -11.12 -13.12 9.50
C THR A 76 -10.54 -13.73 10.76
N ASN A 77 -9.34 -14.31 10.68
CA ASN A 77 -8.69 -15.03 11.78
C ASN A 77 -8.02 -14.12 12.80
N CYS A 78 -8.18 -12.81 12.70
CA CYS A 78 -7.73 -11.85 13.71
C CYS A 78 -8.72 -10.69 13.78
N ARG A 79 -8.64 -9.90 14.88
CA ARG A 79 -9.57 -8.81 15.12
C ARG A 79 -9.58 -7.79 13.99
N MET A 80 -8.41 -7.43 13.49
CA MET A 80 -8.30 -6.42 12.45
C MET A 80 -8.97 -6.89 11.16
N LEU A 81 -8.77 -8.13 10.76
CA LEU A 81 -9.37 -8.67 9.55
C LEU A 81 -10.88 -8.83 9.70
N ALA A 82 -11.36 -9.24 10.86
CA ALA A 82 -12.79 -9.34 11.12
C ALA A 82 -13.44 -7.96 11.07
N ALA A 83 -12.83 -6.95 11.69
CA ALA A 83 -13.33 -5.57 11.67
C ALA A 83 -13.29 -5.00 10.25
N SER A 84 -12.25 -5.27 9.50
CA SER A 84 -12.13 -4.82 8.11
C SER A 84 -13.24 -5.40 7.23
N LYS A 85 -13.56 -6.67 7.41
CA LYS A 85 -14.65 -7.32 6.67
C LYS A 85 -15.99 -6.66 6.99
N GLU A 86 -16.23 -6.37 8.27
CA GLU A 86 -17.47 -5.70 8.69
C GLU A 86 -17.57 -4.31 8.10
N MET A 87 -16.49 -3.52 8.14
CA MET A 87 -16.46 -2.19 7.56
C MET A 87 -16.69 -2.23 6.05
N HIS A 88 -16.09 -3.20 5.36
CA HIS A 88 -16.26 -3.37 3.93
C HIS A 88 -17.71 -3.71 3.57
N GLY A 89 -18.37 -4.52 4.40
CA GLY A 89 -19.76 -4.86 4.21
C GLY A 89 -20.71 -3.69 4.44
N ARG A 90 -20.30 -2.67 5.22
CA ARG A 90 -21.11 -1.49 5.52
C ARG A 90 -20.91 -0.36 4.53
N GLY A 91 -19.76 -0.30 3.90
CA GLY A 91 -19.40 0.79 3.02
C GLY A 91 -18.94 0.31 1.67
N SER A 92 -18.89 1.24 0.74
CA SER A 92 -18.39 1.02 -0.62
C SER A 92 -16.86 1.15 -0.68
N GLY A 93 -16.23 0.79 0.35
CA GLY A 93 -14.82 1.01 0.62
C GLY A 93 -13.82 0.76 -0.46
#